data_f4c6509632125b974d428879c148436a
#
_entry.id   f4c6509632125b974d428879c148436a
#
_cell.length_a   1.000
_cell.length_b   1.000
_cell.length_c   1.000
_cell.angle_alpha   90.00
_cell.angle_beta   90.00
_cell.angle_gamma   90.00
#
_symmetry.space_group_name_H-M   'P 1'
#
loop_
_entity.id
_entity.type
_entity.pdbx_description
1 polymer ?
#
loop_
_entity_poly.entity_id
_entity_poly.type
_entity_poly.pdbx_seq_one_letter_code
_entity_poly.pdbx_strand_id
1 'polypeptide(L)'
;ILSICLVFVSCSPDRVLYDELTERGTDDKPTMYFEGKPFTGVAFDIWEDGQLHYEVTYKDGYLDGLGQNWYKNGQLQYEGTFKDGKKDGLHQEWYKNGQLHYEGTFKDGKKDGLHQEWYENGQLKEERTYNDGALIN
;
A
#
# COMPACT_ATOMS: atom_id res chain seq x y z
N ILE A 1 0.25 -40.26 32.72
CA ILE A 1 0.88 -39.74 31.50
C ILE A 1 -0.07 -38.69 30.96
N LEU A 2 0.20 -37.39 31.29
CA LEU A 2 -0.57 -36.29 30.72
C LEU A 2 -0.08 -36.04 29.29
N SER A 3 -0.92 -36.30 28.32
CA SER A 3 -0.72 -35.89 26.95
C SER A 3 -1.00 -34.39 26.84
N ILE A 4 0.06 -33.57 26.77
CA ILE A 4 -0.06 -32.14 26.47
C ILE A 4 -0.34 -32.06 24.96
N CYS A 5 -1.63 -31.87 24.58
CA CYS A 5 -1.95 -31.39 23.24
C CYS A 5 -1.45 -29.94 23.13
N LEU A 6 -0.27 -29.77 22.55
CA LEU A 6 0.16 -28.50 22.00
C LEU A 6 -0.74 -28.15 20.81
N VAL A 7 -1.77 -27.35 21.08
CA VAL A 7 -2.53 -26.68 20.04
C VAL A 7 -1.61 -25.62 19.47
N PHE A 8 -0.92 -25.92 18.36
CA PHE A 8 -0.30 -24.92 17.54
C PHE A 8 -1.42 -24.10 16.92
N VAL A 9 -1.84 -23.04 17.60
CA VAL A 9 -2.54 -21.96 16.94
C VAL A 9 -1.50 -21.36 15.99
N SER A 10 -1.60 -21.72 14.71
CA SER A 10 -0.84 -21.08 13.63
C SER A 10 -1.36 -19.65 13.52
N CYS A 11 -0.87 -18.78 14.38
CA CYS A 11 -1.07 -17.34 14.25
C CYS A 11 -0.12 -16.89 13.14
N SER A 12 -0.66 -16.45 12.01
CA SER A 12 0.14 -15.74 11.02
C SER A 12 0.77 -14.52 11.71
N PRO A 13 2.05 -14.20 11.47
CA PRO A 13 2.68 -13.04 12.09
C PRO A 13 1.96 -11.77 11.61
N ASP A 14 1.74 -10.83 12.51
CA ASP A 14 1.08 -9.55 12.20
C ASP A 14 1.93 -8.69 11.25
N ARG A 15 3.25 -8.96 11.17
CA ARG A 15 4.21 -8.20 10.35
C ARG A 15 5.34 -9.11 9.84
N VAL A 16 5.61 -9.06 8.53
CA VAL A 16 6.63 -9.89 7.85
C VAL A 16 7.46 -9.05 6.87
N LEU A 17 8.69 -9.49 6.58
CA LEU A 17 9.43 -8.94 5.45
C LEU A 17 8.74 -9.34 4.14
N TYR A 18 8.72 -8.42 3.18
CA TYR A 18 8.02 -8.66 1.92
C TYR A 18 8.60 -9.83 1.11
N ASP A 19 9.90 -10.05 1.18
CA ASP A 19 10.59 -11.16 0.51
C ASP A 19 10.25 -12.53 1.10
N GLU A 20 9.64 -12.59 2.30
CA GLU A 20 9.10 -13.82 2.88
C GLU A 20 7.73 -14.21 2.30
N LEU A 21 7.10 -13.30 1.55
CA LEU A 21 5.82 -13.55 0.88
C LEU A 21 6.04 -14.23 -0.48
N THR A 22 5.07 -15.04 -0.87
CA THR A 22 5.00 -15.66 -2.20
C THR A 22 3.76 -15.15 -2.92
N GLU A 23 3.95 -14.54 -4.09
CA GLU A 23 2.85 -14.15 -4.95
C GLU A 23 2.34 -15.35 -5.75
N ARG A 24 1.02 -15.50 -5.80
CA ARG A 24 0.30 -16.47 -6.62
C ARG A 24 -0.95 -15.81 -7.20
N GLY A 25 -1.46 -16.37 -8.29
CA GLY A 25 -2.65 -15.85 -8.95
C GLY A 25 -2.33 -15.37 -10.36
N THR A 26 -3.20 -14.53 -10.92
CA THR A 26 -3.04 -13.90 -12.24
C THR A 26 -2.61 -12.46 -12.07
N ASP A 27 -2.06 -11.85 -13.14
CA ASP A 27 -1.66 -10.43 -13.16
C ASP A 27 -2.80 -9.49 -12.76
N ASP A 28 -4.05 -9.86 -13.09
CA ASP A 28 -5.26 -9.10 -12.73
C ASP A 28 -5.69 -9.27 -11.27
N LYS A 29 -5.22 -10.35 -10.61
CA LYS A 29 -5.58 -10.66 -9.23
C LYS A 29 -4.44 -11.37 -8.49
N PRO A 30 -3.33 -10.66 -8.23
CA PRO A 30 -2.23 -11.21 -7.45
C PRO A 30 -2.68 -11.44 -6.00
N THR A 31 -2.32 -12.59 -5.47
CA THR A 31 -2.62 -12.97 -4.08
C THR A 31 -1.32 -13.30 -3.36
N MET A 32 -1.09 -12.66 -2.22
CA MET A 32 0.11 -12.87 -1.41
C MET A 32 -0.10 -13.96 -0.37
N TYR A 33 0.87 -14.85 -0.26
CA TYR A 33 0.89 -15.98 0.65
C TYR A 33 2.07 -15.91 1.61
N PHE A 34 1.83 -16.26 2.84
CA PHE A 34 2.84 -16.55 3.85
C PHE A 34 2.71 -18.01 4.29
N GLU A 35 3.80 -18.78 4.24
CA GLU A 35 3.83 -20.21 4.58
C GLU A 35 2.69 -21.03 3.91
N GLY A 36 2.36 -20.69 2.67
CA GLY A 36 1.36 -21.42 1.87
C GLY A 36 -0.09 -21.05 2.16
N LYS A 37 -0.37 -20.06 3.02
CA LYS A 37 -1.70 -19.52 3.31
C LYS A 37 -1.83 -18.08 2.82
N PRO A 38 -3.03 -17.62 2.38
CA PRO A 38 -3.26 -16.21 2.09
C PRO A 38 -2.86 -15.34 3.29
N PHE A 39 -2.03 -14.33 3.05
CA PHE A 39 -1.47 -13.50 4.12
C PHE A 39 -2.47 -12.42 4.58
N THR A 40 -2.59 -12.27 5.89
CA THR A 40 -3.28 -11.14 6.54
C THR A 40 -2.31 -10.54 7.55
N GLY A 41 -1.99 -9.26 7.39
CA GLY A 41 -1.01 -8.55 8.23
C GLY A 41 -0.32 -7.43 7.45
N VAL A 42 0.80 -6.99 7.98
CA VAL A 42 1.63 -5.92 7.39
C VAL A 42 2.89 -6.52 6.77
N ALA A 43 3.08 -6.28 5.48
CA ALA A 43 4.35 -6.58 4.80
C ALA A 43 5.17 -5.30 4.70
N PHE A 44 6.47 -5.41 4.94
CA PHE A 44 7.38 -4.27 4.90
C PHE A 44 8.72 -4.65 4.25
N ASP A 45 9.43 -3.63 3.79
CA ASP A 45 10.80 -3.72 3.32
C ASP A 45 11.63 -2.58 3.90
N ILE A 46 12.94 -2.77 3.98
CA ILE A 46 13.88 -1.81 4.56
C ILE A 46 15.01 -1.51 3.58
N TRP A 47 15.53 -0.28 3.63
CA TRP A 47 16.76 0.08 2.96
C TRP A 47 17.96 -0.64 3.61
N GLU A 48 19.10 -0.72 2.91
CA GLU A 48 20.35 -1.32 3.40
C GLU A 48 20.83 -0.75 4.75
N ASP A 49 20.45 0.49 5.06
CA ASP A 49 20.76 1.17 6.32
C ASP A 49 19.77 0.85 7.46
N GLY A 50 18.77 -0.03 7.20
CA GLY A 50 17.76 -0.45 8.15
C GLY A 50 16.55 0.48 8.28
N GLN A 51 16.51 1.59 7.54
CA GLN A 51 15.35 2.47 7.51
C GLN A 51 14.21 1.84 6.69
N LEU A 52 12.97 2.11 7.08
CA LEU A 52 11.79 1.64 6.38
C LEU A 52 11.77 2.17 4.94
N HIS A 53 11.61 1.26 3.96
CA HIS A 53 11.49 1.57 2.55
C HIS A 53 10.02 1.62 2.13
N TYR A 54 9.27 0.56 2.46
CA TYR A 54 7.83 0.57 2.31
C TYR A 54 7.14 -0.33 3.32
N GLU A 55 5.84 -0.09 3.49
CA GLU A 55 4.96 -0.88 4.34
C GLU A 55 3.56 -0.92 3.72
N VAL A 56 2.95 -2.10 3.66
CA VAL A 56 1.61 -2.29 3.09
C VAL A 56 0.80 -3.29 3.89
N THR A 57 -0.50 -3.07 3.99
CA THR A 57 -1.42 -3.94 4.70
C THR A 57 -2.12 -4.89 3.74
N TYR A 58 -2.16 -6.16 4.13
CA TYR A 58 -2.86 -7.23 3.42
C TYR A 58 -3.97 -7.82 4.26
N LYS A 59 -5.03 -8.26 3.59
CA LYS A 59 -6.10 -9.09 4.13
C LYS A 59 -6.43 -10.21 3.15
N ASP A 60 -6.39 -11.45 3.64
CA ASP A 60 -6.66 -12.65 2.83
C ASP A 60 -5.87 -12.70 1.52
N GLY A 61 -4.62 -12.20 1.55
CA GLY A 61 -3.70 -12.15 0.42
C GLY A 61 -3.84 -10.93 -0.50
N TYR A 62 -4.81 -10.05 -0.28
CA TYR A 62 -5.03 -8.84 -1.08
C TYR A 62 -4.60 -7.58 -0.33
N LEU A 63 -4.13 -6.57 -1.07
CA LEU A 63 -3.92 -5.23 -0.51
C LEU A 63 -5.24 -4.71 0.06
N ASP A 64 -5.28 -4.46 1.36
CA ASP A 64 -6.48 -3.98 2.06
C ASP A 64 -6.04 -3.17 3.29
N GLY A 65 -6.12 -1.86 3.18
CA GLY A 65 -5.66 -0.92 4.19
C GLY A 65 -4.60 0.04 3.67
N LEU A 66 -3.76 0.55 4.57
CA LEU A 66 -2.75 1.56 4.28
C LEU A 66 -1.54 0.96 3.56
N GLY A 67 -1.03 1.70 2.56
CA GLY A 67 0.28 1.49 1.93
C GLY A 67 1.09 2.78 1.97
N GLN A 68 2.36 2.68 2.33
CA GLN A 68 3.28 3.80 2.48
C GLN A 68 4.66 3.45 1.93
N ASN A 69 5.32 4.43 1.30
CA ASN A 69 6.72 4.33 0.87
C ASN A 69 7.51 5.53 1.38
N TRP A 70 8.79 5.31 1.66
CA TRP A 70 9.70 6.36 2.13
C TRP A 70 10.94 6.47 1.25
N TYR A 71 11.41 7.68 1.08
CA TYR A 71 12.73 7.94 0.51
C TYR A 71 13.85 7.50 1.49
N LYS A 72 15.07 7.31 0.97
CA LYS A 72 16.26 7.03 1.82
C LYS A 72 16.57 8.11 2.86
N ASN A 73 16.09 9.34 2.68
CA ASN A 73 16.22 10.40 3.68
C ASN A 73 15.16 10.34 4.79
N GLY A 74 14.31 9.28 4.82
CA GLY A 74 13.27 9.05 5.81
C GLY A 74 11.98 9.83 5.58
N GLN A 75 11.91 10.68 4.56
CA GLN A 75 10.69 11.39 4.23
C GLN A 75 9.70 10.49 3.50
N LEU A 76 8.41 10.68 3.77
CA LEU A 76 7.33 10.00 3.07
C LEU A 76 7.38 10.34 1.58
N GLN A 77 7.29 9.33 0.74
CA GLN A 77 7.25 9.44 -0.72
C GLN A 77 5.83 9.24 -1.25
N TYR A 78 5.11 8.29 -0.66
CA TYR A 78 3.77 7.89 -1.07
C TYR A 78 2.97 7.39 0.12
N GLU A 79 1.68 7.70 0.13
CA GLU A 79 0.67 7.13 1.02
C GLU A 79 -0.63 6.93 0.25
N GLY A 80 -1.29 5.81 0.49
CA GLY A 80 -2.59 5.55 -0.09
C GLY A 80 -3.31 4.39 0.57
N THR A 81 -4.63 4.37 0.43
CA THR A 81 -5.47 3.30 0.94
C THR A 81 -5.93 2.37 -0.18
N PHE A 82 -6.03 1.09 0.18
CA PHE A 82 -6.42 0.02 -0.72
C PHE A 82 -7.57 -0.78 -0.14
N LYS A 83 -8.39 -1.35 -1.01
CA LYS A 83 -9.45 -2.28 -0.68
C LYS A 83 -9.54 -3.38 -1.73
N ASP A 84 -9.53 -4.63 -1.28
CA ASP A 84 -9.61 -5.81 -2.16
C ASP A 84 -8.62 -5.75 -3.35
N GLY A 85 -7.40 -5.27 -3.12
CA GLY A 85 -6.32 -5.14 -4.11
C GLY A 85 -6.39 -3.89 -4.99
N LYS A 86 -7.37 -3.00 -4.79
CA LYS A 86 -7.57 -1.79 -5.60
C LYS A 86 -7.35 -0.52 -4.78
N LYS A 87 -6.90 0.55 -5.44
CA LYS A 87 -6.87 1.88 -4.82
C LYS A 87 -8.29 2.30 -4.43
N ASP A 88 -8.49 2.67 -3.16
CA ASP A 88 -9.77 3.11 -2.62
C ASP A 88 -9.54 4.11 -1.50
N GLY A 89 -9.92 5.37 -1.72
CA GLY A 89 -9.66 6.49 -0.81
C GLY A 89 -8.61 7.46 -1.32
N LEU A 90 -8.01 8.22 -0.39
CA LEU A 90 -7.02 9.25 -0.68
C LEU A 90 -5.66 8.62 -1.00
N HIS A 91 -4.99 9.14 -2.03
CA HIS A 91 -3.63 8.82 -2.42
C HIS A 91 -2.83 10.10 -2.55
N GLN A 92 -1.64 10.13 -1.95
CA GLN A 92 -0.75 11.28 -1.93
C GLN A 92 0.69 10.86 -2.26
N GLU A 93 1.40 11.73 -2.96
CA GLU A 93 2.82 11.58 -3.28
C GLU A 93 3.57 12.86 -2.93
N TRP A 94 4.79 12.72 -2.46
CA TRP A 94 5.65 13.84 -2.07
C TRP A 94 6.98 13.81 -2.79
N TYR A 95 7.54 14.97 -3.05
CA TYR A 95 8.92 15.14 -3.47
C TYR A 95 9.88 14.84 -2.32
N LYS A 96 11.17 14.61 -2.65
CA LYS A 96 12.24 14.39 -1.64
C LYS A 96 12.45 15.56 -0.69
N ASN A 97 12.03 16.78 -1.06
CA ASN A 97 12.07 17.96 -0.21
C ASN A 97 10.86 18.07 0.73
N GLY A 98 9.93 17.10 0.71
CA GLY A 98 8.73 17.05 1.55
C GLY A 98 7.53 17.84 1.02
N GLN A 99 7.67 18.52 -0.12
CA GLN A 99 6.55 19.20 -0.77
C GLN A 99 5.59 18.18 -1.40
N LEU A 100 4.29 18.43 -1.30
CA LEU A 100 3.28 17.60 -1.96
C LEU A 100 3.48 17.65 -3.48
N HIS A 101 3.51 16.49 -4.12
CA HIS A 101 3.63 16.34 -5.57
C HIS A 101 2.27 16.04 -6.20
N TYR A 102 1.51 15.14 -5.60
CA TYR A 102 0.22 14.70 -6.11
C TYR A 102 -0.73 14.36 -4.97
N GLU A 103 -2.01 14.66 -5.17
CA GLU A 103 -3.11 14.23 -4.33
C GLU A 103 -4.32 13.88 -5.19
N GLY A 104 -5.01 12.79 -4.86
CA GLY A 104 -6.23 12.42 -5.54
C GLY A 104 -6.97 11.29 -4.86
N THR A 105 -8.28 11.26 -5.04
CA THR A 105 -9.15 10.21 -4.51
C THR A 105 -9.45 9.14 -5.56
N PHE A 106 -9.54 7.90 -5.08
CA PHE A 106 -9.87 6.74 -5.89
C PHE A 106 -11.04 5.98 -5.28
N LYS A 107 -11.80 5.32 -6.14
CA LYS A 107 -12.88 4.41 -5.78
C LYS A 107 -12.83 3.18 -6.68
N ASP A 108 -12.77 1.99 -6.09
CA ASP A 108 -12.67 0.72 -6.82
C ASP A 108 -11.56 0.71 -7.89
N GLY A 109 -10.42 1.38 -7.64
CA GLY A 109 -9.27 1.49 -8.54
C GLY A 109 -9.37 2.59 -9.60
N LYS A 110 -10.47 3.33 -9.68
CA LYS A 110 -10.68 4.42 -10.63
C LYS A 110 -10.52 5.78 -9.96
N LYS A 111 -10.04 6.77 -10.70
CA LYS A 111 -10.03 8.17 -10.23
C LYS A 111 -11.46 8.64 -9.99
N ASP A 112 -11.72 9.22 -8.81
CA ASP A 112 -13.03 9.71 -8.40
C ASP A 112 -12.87 10.93 -7.49
N GLY A 113 -13.34 12.09 -7.93
CA GLY A 113 -13.17 13.36 -7.24
C GLY A 113 -12.02 14.21 -7.79
N LEU A 114 -11.53 15.12 -6.95
CA LEU A 114 -10.49 16.07 -7.28
C LEU A 114 -9.10 15.40 -7.28
N HIS A 115 -8.30 15.69 -8.30
CA HIS A 115 -6.91 15.29 -8.46
C HIS A 115 -6.07 16.53 -8.73
N GLN A 116 -5.00 16.71 -7.98
CA GLN A 116 -4.12 17.87 -8.05
C GLN A 116 -2.66 17.43 -8.16
N GLU A 117 -1.89 18.16 -8.96
CA GLU A 117 -0.43 18.02 -9.06
C GLU A 117 0.24 19.37 -8.76
N TRP A 118 1.39 19.32 -8.10
CA TRP A 118 2.20 20.49 -7.78
C TRP A 118 3.62 20.33 -8.31
N TYR A 119 4.25 21.45 -8.60
CA TYR A 119 5.67 21.50 -8.85
C TYR A 119 6.46 21.36 -7.53
N GLU A 120 7.75 21.00 -7.63
CA GLU A 120 8.65 20.86 -6.48
C GLU A 120 8.82 22.15 -5.66
N ASN A 121 8.50 23.30 -6.24
CA ASN A 121 8.47 24.61 -5.56
C ASN A 121 7.13 24.89 -4.84
N GLY A 122 6.19 23.95 -4.83
CA GLY A 122 4.89 24.03 -4.17
C GLY A 122 3.81 24.76 -4.96
N GLN A 123 4.08 25.23 -6.17
CA GLN A 123 3.06 25.85 -7.03
C GLN A 123 2.16 24.77 -7.66
N LEU A 124 0.85 25.03 -7.71
CA LEU A 124 -0.10 24.15 -8.38
C LEU A 124 0.26 24.06 -9.88
N LYS A 125 0.42 22.84 -10.36
CA LYS A 125 0.73 22.53 -11.75
C LYS A 125 -0.52 22.22 -12.55
N GLU A 126 -1.41 21.40 -11.98
CA GLU A 126 -2.61 20.93 -12.64
C GLU A 126 -3.67 20.52 -11.63
N GLU A 127 -4.93 20.71 -12.04
CA GLU A 127 -6.10 20.28 -11.29
C GLU A 127 -7.12 19.66 -12.25
N ARG A 128 -7.67 18.51 -11.91
CA ARG A 128 -8.67 17.80 -12.70
C ARG A 128 -9.68 17.11 -11.80
N THR A 129 -10.93 17.07 -12.22
CA THR A 129 -11.99 16.34 -11.51
C THR A 129 -12.46 15.15 -12.32
N TYR A 130 -12.62 14.01 -11.63
CA TYR A 130 -13.05 12.76 -12.22
C TYR A 130 -14.31 12.23 -11.56
N ASN A 131 -15.10 11.46 -12.32
CA ASN A 131 -16.22 10.69 -11.83
C ASN A 131 -16.15 9.29 -12.45
N ASP A 132 -16.02 8.26 -11.61
CA ASP A 132 -15.88 6.85 -12.03
C ASP A 132 -14.82 6.65 -13.14
N GLY A 133 -13.70 7.35 -13.03
CA GLY A 133 -12.57 7.32 -13.98
C GLY A 133 -12.69 8.26 -15.18
N ALA A 134 -13.85 8.85 -15.43
CA ALA A 134 -14.05 9.81 -16.51
C ALA A 134 -13.70 11.24 -16.08
N LEU A 135 -12.90 11.95 -16.88
CA LEU A 135 -12.59 13.36 -16.67
C LEU A 135 -13.85 14.21 -16.88
N ILE A 136 -14.20 15.04 -15.90
CA ILE A 136 -15.38 15.93 -15.96
C ILE A 136 -15.03 17.43 -15.89
N ASN A 137 -13.80 17.76 -15.46
CA ASN A 137 -13.25 19.12 -15.50
C ASN A 137 -11.72 19.11 -15.39
#